data_d8125fe8164e45f83e61324dde1f5f1b
#
_entry.id   d8125fe8164e45f83e61324dde1f5f1b
#
_cell.length_a   1.000
_cell.length_b   1.000
_cell.length_c   1.000
_cell.angle_alpha   90.00
_cell.angle_beta   90.00
_cell.angle_gamma   90.00
#
_symmetry.space_group_name_H-M   'P 1'
#
loop_
_entity.id
_entity.type
_entity.pdbx_description
1 polymer ?
#
loop_
_entity_poly.entity_id
_entity_poly.type
_entity_poly.pdbx_seq_one_letter_code
_entity_poly.pdbx_strand_id
1 'polypeptide(L)'
;MKKNETNPSANRKNLVNLRAKYFSGYMKRLSLFTLLLLIGFCLPLQAQIRWNQRWQDYIDRYKDIAIVEMHKYGIPASITLAQGLLESGAGTSELATKGNNHFGIKSHGWGGRTMRHDDDRRGELFRVYDSPLESYEDHSKFLANRAHYKSLFTLDKTDYKGWAHGLKRAGYATNPKYAYRLIDIIEAYRLYEHDKASPIVRHDPNRDLAVTQGNPINKPDFSRVNVHRILKYNDNFYVVAREGDTYASIGKEMDIRARHLAKFNDREVKAKLKAGEVVWL
;
A
#
# COMPACT_ATOMS: atom_id res chain seq x y z
N MET A 1 -0.55 -1.51 97.98
CA MET A 1 -0.95 -0.89 96.73
C MET A 1 0.29 -0.40 96.01
N LYS A 2 0.74 -1.07 94.94
CA LYS A 2 1.91 -0.65 94.12
C LYS A 2 1.38 0.21 92.97
N LYS A 3 1.77 1.46 92.94
CA LYS A 3 1.49 2.38 91.80
C LYS A 3 2.39 1.96 90.67
N ASN A 4 1.79 1.61 89.54
CA ASN A 4 2.50 1.41 88.27
C ASN A 4 2.79 2.80 87.72
N GLU A 5 4.03 3.25 87.84
CA GLU A 5 4.51 4.44 87.13
C GLU A 5 4.83 4.06 85.71
N THR A 6 3.98 4.45 84.79
CA THR A 6 4.22 4.33 83.33
C THR A 6 5.32 5.36 82.94
N ASN A 7 6.44 4.86 82.49
CA ASN A 7 7.63 5.67 82.14
C ASN A 7 7.30 6.52 80.86
N PRO A 8 7.20 7.85 80.96
CA PRO A 8 6.80 8.73 79.84
C PRO A 8 7.81 8.73 78.70
N SER A 9 9.09 8.37 78.93
CA SER A 9 10.19 8.37 77.95
C SER A 9 10.06 7.21 77.00
N ALA A 10 9.55 6.03 77.42
CA ALA A 10 9.34 4.87 76.57
C ALA A 10 8.19 5.08 75.58
N ASN A 11 7.15 5.82 75.99
CA ASN A 11 5.99 6.11 75.15
C ASN A 11 6.35 7.12 74.02
N ARG A 12 7.24 8.10 74.31
CA ARG A 12 7.75 9.06 73.33
C ARG A 12 8.62 8.37 72.24
N LYS A 13 9.51 7.46 72.62
CA LYS A 13 10.32 6.68 71.66
C LYS A 13 9.47 5.81 70.76
N ASN A 14 8.47 5.15 71.28
CA ASN A 14 7.54 4.33 70.48
C ASN A 14 6.74 5.20 69.45
N LEU A 15 6.30 6.43 69.83
CA LEU A 15 5.58 7.32 68.95
C LEU A 15 6.47 7.85 67.78
N VAL A 16 7.74 8.13 68.10
CA VAL A 16 8.72 8.59 67.08
C VAL A 16 9.01 7.47 66.10
N ASN A 17 9.23 6.23 66.57
CA ASN A 17 9.47 5.06 65.74
C ASN A 17 8.27 4.69 64.86
N LEU A 18 7.04 4.80 65.37
CA LEU A 18 5.83 4.61 64.59
C LEU A 18 5.72 5.67 63.48
N ARG A 19 5.93 6.97 63.80
CA ARG A 19 5.91 8.07 62.78
C ARG A 19 6.97 7.84 61.70
N ALA A 20 8.18 7.44 62.06
CA ALA A 20 9.25 7.16 61.12
C ALA A 20 8.89 5.99 60.17
N LYS A 21 8.26 4.92 60.72
CA LYS A 21 7.82 3.76 59.92
C LYS A 21 6.68 4.10 58.97
N TYR A 22 5.71 4.92 59.38
CA TYR A 22 4.63 5.39 58.51
C TYR A 22 5.15 6.33 57.45
N PHE A 23 6.06 7.25 57.78
CA PHE A 23 6.66 8.19 56.83
C PHE A 23 7.52 7.47 55.78
N SER A 24 8.32 6.46 56.19
CA SER A 24 9.10 5.63 55.27
C SER A 24 8.20 4.81 54.31
N GLY A 25 7.08 4.27 54.78
CA GLY A 25 6.11 3.57 53.96
C GLY A 25 5.42 4.47 52.96
N TYR A 26 5.07 5.70 53.38
CA TYR A 26 4.44 6.70 52.49
C TYR A 26 5.43 7.18 51.41
N MET A 27 6.69 7.44 51.74
CA MET A 27 7.72 7.84 50.80
C MET A 27 8.03 6.74 49.76
N LYS A 28 8.06 5.47 50.18
CA LYS A 28 8.22 4.33 49.26
C LYS A 28 7.06 4.19 48.28
N ARG A 29 5.82 4.41 48.74
CA ARG A 29 4.63 4.39 47.88
C ARG A 29 4.61 5.58 46.92
N LEU A 30 4.99 6.79 47.37
CA LEU A 30 5.10 7.99 46.55
C LEU A 30 6.21 7.82 45.49
N SER A 31 7.36 7.25 45.85
CA SER A 31 8.45 6.96 44.89
C SER A 31 8.04 5.91 43.84
N LEU A 32 7.25 4.90 44.23
CA LEU A 32 6.73 3.92 43.27
C LEU A 32 5.71 4.53 42.32
N PHE A 33 4.85 5.43 42.81
CA PHE A 33 3.87 6.15 42.00
C PHE A 33 4.54 7.12 41.02
N THR A 34 5.57 7.85 41.44
CA THR A 34 6.35 8.73 40.57
C THR A 34 7.15 7.95 39.53
N LEU A 35 7.69 6.77 39.87
CA LEU A 35 8.37 5.90 38.91
C LEU A 35 7.40 5.33 37.86
N LEU A 36 6.20 4.93 38.25
CA LEU A 36 5.14 4.47 37.32
C LEU A 36 4.65 5.59 36.41
N LEU A 37 4.52 6.83 36.91
CA LEU A 37 4.19 8.00 36.11
C LEU A 37 5.31 8.34 35.11
N LEU A 38 6.57 8.24 35.47
CA LEU A 38 7.71 8.44 34.58
C LEU A 38 7.83 7.38 33.51
N ILE A 39 7.52 6.11 33.81
CA ILE A 39 7.50 5.00 32.84
C ILE A 39 6.34 5.20 31.86
N GLY A 40 5.17 5.67 32.32
CA GLY A 40 4.01 5.98 31.44
C GLY A 40 4.29 7.14 30.46
N PHE A 41 5.22 8.05 30.78
CA PHE A 41 5.59 9.17 29.93
C PHE A 41 6.69 8.85 28.90
N CYS A 42 7.37 7.70 29.05
CA CYS A 42 8.42 7.23 28.14
C CYS A 42 7.91 6.30 27.02
N LEU A 43 6.59 6.21 26.80
CA LEU A 43 6.10 5.58 25.60
C LEU A 43 6.58 6.45 24.42
N PRO A 44 7.32 5.86 23.45
CA PRO A 44 7.74 6.63 22.29
C PRO A 44 6.48 7.19 21.63
N LEU A 45 6.41 8.52 21.53
CA LEU A 45 5.40 9.20 20.73
C LEU A 45 5.74 8.86 19.27
N GLN A 46 5.30 7.70 18.82
CA GLN A 46 5.37 7.37 17.41
C GLN A 46 4.51 8.42 16.71
N ALA A 47 5.14 9.22 15.87
CA ALA A 47 4.44 10.18 15.04
C ALA A 47 3.53 9.38 14.11
N GLN A 48 2.29 9.15 14.55
CA GLN A 48 1.26 8.52 13.74
C GLN A 48 1.06 9.37 12.49
N ILE A 49 1.09 8.73 11.34
CA ILE A 49 0.71 9.38 10.08
C ILE A 49 -0.71 9.91 10.25
N ARG A 50 -0.84 11.24 10.17
CA ARG A 50 -2.16 11.87 10.19
C ARG A 50 -2.81 11.66 8.84
N TRP A 51 -4.07 11.20 8.87
CA TRP A 51 -4.89 11.11 7.67
C TRP A 51 -4.96 12.47 6.97
N ASN A 52 -4.86 12.49 5.65
CA ASN A 52 -5.09 13.68 4.83
C ASN A 52 -5.79 13.31 3.52
N GLN A 53 -6.61 14.23 3.02
CA GLN A 53 -7.45 14.03 1.85
C GLN A 53 -6.64 13.71 0.58
N ARG A 54 -5.53 14.39 0.33
CA ARG A 54 -4.70 14.16 -0.87
C ARG A 54 -4.19 12.73 -0.97
N TRP A 55 -3.83 12.14 0.17
CA TRP A 55 -3.38 10.74 0.21
C TRP A 55 -4.53 9.79 -0.06
N GLN A 56 -5.72 10.09 0.49
CA GLN A 56 -6.93 9.32 0.20
C GLN A 56 -7.31 9.41 -1.28
N ASP A 57 -7.25 10.60 -1.88
CA ASP A 57 -7.54 10.81 -3.31
C ASP A 57 -6.58 10.01 -4.21
N TYR A 58 -5.29 9.94 -3.81
CA TYR A 58 -4.32 9.10 -4.49
C TYR A 58 -4.69 7.62 -4.41
N ILE A 59 -5.03 7.13 -3.22
CA ILE A 59 -5.46 5.75 -3.00
C ILE A 59 -6.69 5.44 -3.85
N ASP A 60 -7.70 6.28 -3.79
CA ASP A 60 -8.95 6.07 -4.54
C ASP A 60 -8.74 6.02 -6.04
N ARG A 61 -7.78 6.81 -6.53
CA ARG A 61 -7.40 6.86 -7.94
C ARG A 61 -6.66 5.61 -8.42
N TYR A 62 -5.78 5.05 -7.59
CA TYR A 62 -4.82 4.02 -8.03
C TYR A 62 -5.05 2.64 -7.42
N LYS A 63 -6.00 2.48 -6.47
CA LYS A 63 -6.27 1.19 -5.81
C LYS A 63 -6.60 0.08 -6.78
N ASP A 64 -7.42 0.36 -7.81
CA ASP A 64 -7.83 -0.66 -8.76
C ASP A 64 -6.65 -1.15 -9.62
N ILE A 65 -5.74 -0.24 -10.00
CA ILE A 65 -4.51 -0.60 -10.69
C ILE A 65 -3.63 -1.49 -9.79
N ALA A 66 -3.45 -1.11 -8.52
CA ALA A 66 -2.65 -1.88 -7.59
C ALA A 66 -3.24 -3.28 -7.34
N ILE A 67 -4.57 -3.42 -7.26
CA ILE A 67 -5.25 -4.72 -7.13
C ILE A 67 -5.02 -5.57 -8.39
N VAL A 68 -5.09 -4.98 -9.58
CA VAL A 68 -4.79 -5.70 -10.83
C VAL A 68 -3.36 -6.20 -10.85
N GLU A 69 -2.41 -5.34 -10.52
CA GLU A 69 -0.99 -5.69 -10.48
C GLU A 69 -0.70 -6.77 -9.43
N MET A 70 -1.38 -6.74 -8.27
CA MET A 70 -1.30 -7.79 -7.26
C MET A 70 -1.70 -9.17 -7.83
N HIS A 71 -2.79 -9.23 -8.58
CA HIS A 71 -3.23 -10.50 -9.17
C HIS A 71 -2.32 -10.98 -10.29
N LYS A 72 -1.71 -10.05 -11.01
CA LYS A 72 -0.83 -10.34 -12.16
C LYS A 72 0.57 -10.76 -11.72
N TYR A 73 1.12 -10.11 -10.70
CA TYR A 73 2.52 -10.28 -10.29
C TYR A 73 2.71 -10.83 -8.88
N GLY A 74 1.66 -10.90 -8.05
CA GLY A 74 1.74 -11.47 -6.70
C GLY A 74 2.24 -10.52 -5.62
N ILE A 75 2.37 -9.23 -5.91
CA ILE A 75 2.80 -8.19 -4.95
C ILE A 75 1.55 -7.64 -4.24
N PRO A 76 1.49 -7.55 -2.90
CA PRO A 76 0.33 -6.97 -2.20
C PRO A 76 -0.06 -5.60 -2.76
N ALA A 77 -1.35 -5.37 -2.98
CA ALA A 77 -1.87 -4.08 -3.42
C ALA A 77 -1.55 -2.97 -2.41
N SER A 78 -1.60 -3.31 -1.11
CA SER A 78 -1.24 -2.42 -0.02
C SER A 78 0.22 -1.93 -0.12
N ILE A 79 1.15 -2.83 -0.44
CA ILE A 79 2.56 -2.51 -0.63
C ILE A 79 2.74 -1.58 -1.83
N THR A 80 2.14 -1.93 -2.97
CA THR A 80 2.24 -1.11 -4.20
C THR A 80 1.67 0.30 -3.97
N LEU A 81 0.50 0.41 -3.31
CA LEU A 81 -0.10 1.71 -2.97
C LEU A 81 0.75 2.52 -2.00
N ALA A 82 1.26 1.89 -0.93
CA ALA A 82 2.08 2.58 0.06
C ALA A 82 3.40 3.09 -0.55
N GLN A 83 4.03 2.30 -1.42
CA GLN A 83 5.21 2.72 -2.17
C GLN A 83 4.87 3.87 -3.11
N GLY A 84 3.82 3.76 -3.90
CA GLY A 84 3.39 4.85 -4.79
C GLY A 84 3.11 6.15 -4.04
N LEU A 85 2.42 6.09 -2.90
CA LEU A 85 2.20 7.26 -2.03
C LEU A 85 3.51 7.88 -1.56
N LEU A 86 4.42 7.05 -1.06
CA LEU A 86 5.67 7.49 -0.45
C LEU A 86 6.63 8.08 -1.49
N GLU A 87 6.86 7.36 -2.60
CA GLU A 87 7.85 7.70 -3.62
C GLU A 87 7.40 8.89 -4.48
N SER A 88 6.09 9.02 -4.73
CA SER A 88 5.55 10.10 -5.56
C SER A 88 5.08 11.33 -4.78
N GLY A 89 5.15 11.30 -3.43
CA GLY A 89 4.51 12.34 -2.61
C GLY A 89 3.00 12.42 -2.86
N ALA A 90 2.33 11.27 -2.94
CA ALA A 90 0.92 11.15 -3.34
C ALA A 90 0.64 11.73 -4.74
N GLY A 91 1.53 11.43 -5.70
CA GLY A 91 1.37 11.81 -7.10
C GLY A 91 1.73 13.25 -7.42
N THR A 92 2.32 14.00 -6.47
CA THR A 92 2.67 15.42 -6.67
C THR A 92 4.11 15.68 -7.04
N SER A 93 4.98 14.67 -6.97
CA SER A 93 6.38 14.81 -7.36
C SER A 93 6.51 15.17 -8.84
N GLU A 94 7.62 15.78 -9.22
CA GLU A 94 7.93 16.11 -10.61
C GLU A 94 7.96 14.85 -11.50
N LEU A 95 8.55 13.77 -10.98
CA LEU A 95 8.60 12.48 -11.69
C LEU A 95 7.20 11.92 -11.94
N ALA A 96 6.27 12.03 -10.98
CA ALA A 96 4.91 11.56 -11.13
C ALA A 96 4.09 12.45 -12.08
N THR A 97 4.21 13.78 -11.96
CA THR A 97 3.37 14.73 -12.72
C THR A 97 3.82 14.91 -14.17
N LYS A 98 5.14 14.92 -14.44
CA LYS A 98 5.68 15.14 -15.78
C LYS A 98 6.07 13.84 -16.49
N GLY A 99 6.41 12.79 -15.72
CA GLY A 99 6.91 11.53 -16.26
C GLY A 99 6.02 10.33 -15.98
N ASN A 100 4.86 10.50 -15.34
CA ASN A 100 4.02 9.40 -14.85
C ASN A 100 4.80 8.35 -14.02
N ASN A 101 5.97 8.72 -13.49
CA ASN A 101 6.84 7.82 -12.75
C ASN A 101 6.55 7.90 -11.25
N HIS A 102 5.63 7.05 -10.80
CA HIS A 102 5.12 7.05 -9.42
C HIS A 102 6.05 6.35 -8.42
N PHE A 103 7.09 5.68 -8.88
CA PHE A 103 7.99 4.87 -8.04
C PHE A 103 9.45 5.32 -8.12
N GLY A 104 9.74 6.41 -8.82
CA GLY A 104 11.10 6.91 -8.95
C GLY A 104 12.04 5.91 -9.64
N ILE A 105 11.57 5.17 -10.64
CA ILE A 105 12.41 4.17 -11.31
C ILE A 105 13.41 4.86 -12.23
N LYS A 106 14.71 4.65 -11.95
CA LYS A 106 15.83 5.16 -12.74
C LYS A 106 15.94 4.45 -14.09
N SER A 107 16.51 5.09 -15.08
CA SER A 107 16.53 4.59 -16.46
C SER A 107 17.27 3.27 -16.68
N HIS A 108 18.42 3.05 -16.04
CA HIS A 108 19.18 1.78 -16.06
C HIS A 108 18.93 0.86 -17.28
N GLY A 109 19.35 1.29 -18.46
CA GLY A 109 19.16 0.53 -19.70
C GLY A 109 17.75 0.58 -20.30
N TRP A 110 16.89 1.51 -19.82
CA TRP A 110 15.57 1.76 -20.38
C TRP A 110 15.66 2.29 -21.81
N GLY A 111 14.96 1.63 -22.75
CA GLY A 111 14.91 2.04 -24.15
C GLY A 111 13.83 3.09 -24.46
N GLY A 112 13.01 3.48 -23.49
CA GLY A 112 11.95 4.46 -23.64
C GLY A 112 12.39 5.89 -23.31
N ARG A 113 11.42 6.80 -23.20
CA ARG A 113 11.65 8.21 -22.86
C ARG A 113 12.21 8.34 -21.44
N THR A 114 13.06 9.33 -21.23
CA THR A 114 13.66 9.64 -19.93
C THR A 114 13.57 11.12 -19.62
N MET A 115 13.60 11.45 -18.33
CA MET A 115 13.76 12.83 -17.86
C MET A 115 14.88 12.92 -16.82
N ARG A 116 15.51 14.09 -16.71
CA ARG A 116 16.51 14.37 -15.69
C ARG A 116 15.82 14.84 -14.42
N HIS A 117 16.28 14.33 -13.30
CA HIS A 117 15.83 14.77 -11.98
C HIS A 117 16.98 14.64 -10.98
N ASP A 118 17.07 15.56 -10.04
CA ASP A 118 18.05 15.52 -8.96
C ASP A 118 17.54 14.62 -7.84
N ASP A 119 18.28 13.54 -7.54
CA ASP A 119 18.00 12.60 -6.47
C ASP A 119 19.28 12.36 -5.67
N ASP A 120 19.80 11.14 -5.59
CA ASP A 120 21.09 10.83 -4.94
C ASP A 120 22.25 11.57 -5.61
N ARG A 121 22.14 11.80 -6.91
CA ARG A 121 23.09 12.56 -7.73
C ARG A 121 22.34 13.58 -8.57
N ARG A 122 23.03 14.66 -8.91
CA ARG A 122 22.47 15.71 -9.77
C ARG A 122 22.29 15.20 -11.21
N GLY A 123 21.10 15.44 -11.78
CA GLY A 123 20.79 15.16 -13.18
C GLY A 123 20.67 13.68 -13.54
N GLU A 124 20.31 12.81 -12.59
CA GLU A 124 20.06 11.40 -12.87
C GLU A 124 18.90 11.21 -13.85
N LEU A 125 18.95 10.14 -14.63
CA LEU A 125 17.92 9.81 -15.61
C LEU A 125 16.88 8.86 -15.02
N PHE A 126 15.62 9.27 -15.14
CA PHE A 126 14.45 8.50 -14.70
C PHE A 126 13.59 8.13 -15.90
N ARG A 127 12.87 7.01 -15.79
CA ARG A 127 11.94 6.55 -16.82
C ARG A 127 10.75 7.51 -16.92
N VAL A 128 10.26 7.70 -18.15
CA VAL A 128 9.03 8.44 -18.44
C VAL A 128 8.06 7.47 -19.10
N TYR A 129 6.84 7.43 -18.59
CA TYR A 129 5.78 6.56 -19.06
C TYR A 129 4.67 7.37 -19.73
N ASP A 130 3.89 6.73 -20.57
CA ASP A 130 2.74 7.36 -21.23
C ASP A 130 1.54 7.46 -20.28
N SER A 131 1.48 6.56 -19.27
CA SER A 131 0.43 6.56 -18.26
C SER A 131 0.93 6.10 -16.88
N PRO A 132 0.21 6.42 -15.79
CA PRO A 132 0.47 5.82 -14.49
C PRO A 132 0.36 4.30 -14.48
N LEU A 133 -0.51 3.72 -15.31
CA LEU A 133 -0.66 2.28 -15.44
C LEU A 133 0.67 1.61 -15.83
N GLU A 134 1.38 2.17 -16.82
CA GLU A 134 2.69 1.66 -17.24
C GLU A 134 3.72 1.75 -16.11
N SER A 135 3.68 2.82 -15.31
CA SER A 135 4.56 2.97 -14.16
C SER A 135 4.30 1.89 -13.10
N TYR A 136 3.04 1.59 -12.83
CA TYR A 136 2.65 0.53 -11.89
C TYR A 136 3.04 -0.85 -12.39
N GLU A 137 2.83 -1.13 -13.67
CA GLU A 137 3.23 -2.39 -14.28
C GLU A 137 4.76 -2.56 -14.31
N ASP A 138 5.48 -1.51 -14.66
CA ASP A 138 6.94 -1.55 -14.67
C ASP A 138 7.53 -1.72 -13.26
N HIS A 139 6.93 -1.10 -12.25
CA HIS A 139 7.28 -1.33 -10.85
C HIS A 139 7.06 -2.79 -10.46
N SER A 140 5.93 -3.38 -10.84
CA SER A 140 5.64 -4.79 -10.56
C SER A 140 6.66 -5.71 -11.25
N LYS A 141 6.99 -5.45 -12.51
CA LYS A 141 8.05 -6.16 -13.26
C LYS A 141 9.42 -5.97 -12.63
N PHE A 142 9.72 -4.76 -12.16
CA PHE A 142 10.98 -4.45 -11.49
C PHE A 142 11.19 -5.32 -10.24
N LEU A 143 10.16 -5.52 -9.43
CA LEU A 143 10.24 -6.38 -8.26
C LEU A 143 10.25 -7.87 -8.65
N ALA A 144 9.38 -8.30 -9.57
CA ALA A 144 9.22 -9.70 -9.94
C ALA A 144 10.45 -10.29 -10.64
N ASN A 145 11.16 -9.49 -11.44
CA ASN A 145 12.26 -9.97 -12.30
C ASN A 145 13.66 -9.86 -11.65
N ARG A 146 13.78 -9.27 -10.47
CA ARG A 146 15.10 -9.11 -9.83
C ARG A 146 15.35 -10.16 -8.76
N ALA A 147 16.46 -10.86 -8.85
CA ALA A 147 16.80 -11.99 -8.01
C ALA A 147 16.78 -11.69 -6.50
N HIS A 148 17.20 -10.48 -6.09
CA HIS A 148 17.26 -10.10 -4.68
C HIS A 148 15.87 -9.85 -4.05
N TYR A 149 14.80 -9.70 -4.84
CA TYR A 149 13.42 -9.65 -4.34
C TYR A 149 12.71 -11.00 -4.38
N LYS A 150 13.32 -12.04 -4.98
CA LYS A 150 12.66 -13.35 -5.20
C LYS A 150 12.10 -13.97 -3.92
N SER A 151 12.79 -13.79 -2.78
CA SER A 151 12.32 -14.32 -1.50
C SER A 151 11.02 -13.69 -1.00
N LEU A 152 10.65 -12.48 -1.47
CA LEU A 152 9.39 -11.84 -1.10
C LEU A 152 8.18 -12.61 -1.62
N PHE A 153 8.32 -13.23 -2.77
CA PHE A 153 7.23 -13.97 -3.44
C PHE A 153 6.91 -15.32 -2.80
N THR A 154 7.64 -15.70 -1.72
CA THR A 154 7.29 -16.83 -0.85
C THR A 154 6.38 -16.43 0.30
N LEU A 155 6.21 -15.12 0.55
CA LEU A 155 5.32 -14.59 1.57
C LEU A 155 3.86 -14.60 1.07
N ASP A 156 2.92 -14.72 2.03
CA ASP A 156 1.52 -14.51 1.73
C ASP A 156 1.26 -13.06 1.29
N LYS A 157 0.33 -12.86 0.35
CA LYS A 157 -0.04 -11.51 -0.15
C LYS A 157 -0.67 -10.63 0.93
N THR A 158 -1.20 -11.23 2.00
CA THR A 158 -1.75 -10.50 3.14
C THR A 158 -0.71 -10.18 4.22
N ASP A 159 0.52 -10.70 4.08
CA ASP A 159 1.63 -10.40 4.99
C ASP A 159 2.38 -9.12 4.56
N TYR A 160 1.68 -8.00 4.52
CA TYR A 160 2.28 -6.71 4.17
C TYR A 160 3.45 -6.31 5.08
N LYS A 161 3.47 -6.77 6.35
CA LYS A 161 4.59 -6.48 7.27
C LYS A 161 5.85 -7.24 6.85
N GLY A 162 5.71 -8.51 6.56
CA GLY A 162 6.80 -9.33 6.01
C GLY A 162 7.33 -8.76 4.70
N TRP A 163 6.44 -8.33 3.80
CA TRP A 163 6.78 -7.66 2.54
C TRP A 163 7.55 -6.35 2.78
N ALA A 164 7.07 -5.44 3.64
CA ALA A 164 7.71 -4.16 3.93
C ALA A 164 9.14 -4.35 4.47
N HIS A 165 9.29 -5.24 5.47
CA HIS A 165 10.61 -5.57 6.01
C HIS A 165 11.51 -6.28 5.00
N GLY A 166 10.94 -7.14 4.17
CA GLY A 166 11.63 -7.84 3.11
C GLY A 166 12.17 -6.89 2.04
N LEU A 167 11.38 -5.93 1.58
CA LEU A 167 11.81 -4.88 0.66
C LEU A 167 13.00 -4.08 1.22
N LYS A 168 12.93 -3.71 2.50
CA LYS A 168 14.04 -3.02 3.16
C LYS A 168 15.30 -3.88 3.23
N ARG A 169 15.18 -5.17 3.60
CA ARG A 169 16.33 -6.11 3.62
C ARG A 169 16.93 -6.32 2.23
N ALA A 170 16.09 -6.38 1.20
CA ALA A 170 16.50 -6.54 -0.18
C ALA A 170 17.10 -5.25 -0.80
N GLY A 171 17.18 -4.15 -0.05
CA GLY A 171 17.82 -2.93 -0.49
C GLY A 171 16.97 -2.02 -1.39
N TYR A 172 15.64 -2.12 -1.32
CA TYR A 172 14.76 -1.23 -2.10
C TYR A 172 14.99 0.24 -1.77
N ALA A 173 15.23 0.56 -0.51
CA ALA A 173 15.54 1.91 -0.05
C ALA A 173 16.68 1.91 0.98
N THR A 174 17.47 2.99 1.00
CA THR A 174 18.58 3.18 1.96
C THR A 174 18.08 3.54 3.36
N ASN A 175 16.95 4.27 3.46
CA ASN A 175 16.39 4.74 4.71
C ASN A 175 16.10 3.57 5.70
N PRO A 176 16.70 3.57 6.92
CA PRO A 176 16.49 2.50 7.89
C PRO A 176 15.04 2.37 8.37
N LYS A 177 14.25 3.45 8.31
CA LYS A 177 12.84 3.48 8.71
C LYS A 177 11.88 3.14 7.56
N TYR A 178 12.37 2.74 6.39
CA TYR A 178 11.54 2.52 5.21
C TYR A 178 10.39 1.54 5.45
N ALA A 179 10.69 0.37 6.00
CA ALA A 179 9.67 -0.65 6.30
C ALA A 179 8.58 -0.12 7.23
N TYR A 180 8.97 0.57 8.29
CA TYR A 180 8.02 1.15 9.25
C TYR A 180 7.15 2.22 8.60
N ARG A 181 7.72 3.07 7.74
CA ARG A 181 6.93 4.08 7.00
C ARG A 181 5.88 3.44 6.10
N LEU A 182 6.21 2.35 5.40
CA LEU A 182 5.24 1.60 4.60
C LEU A 182 4.13 1.02 5.49
N ILE A 183 4.50 0.38 6.61
CA ILE A 183 3.55 -0.21 7.55
C ILE A 183 2.61 0.88 8.12
N ASP A 184 3.16 2.01 8.56
CA ASP A 184 2.39 3.13 9.10
C ASP A 184 1.37 3.67 8.07
N ILE A 185 1.76 3.79 6.80
CA ILE A 185 0.87 4.18 5.70
C ILE A 185 -0.23 3.13 5.51
N ILE A 186 0.14 1.87 5.43
CA ILE A 186 -0.79 0.77 5.20
C ILE A 186 -1.83 0.70 6.33
N GLU A 187 -1.40 0.86 7.57
CA GLU A 187 -2.29 0.80 8.74
C GLU A 187 -3.16 2.06 8.85
N ALA A 188 -2.59 3.27 8.64
CA ALA A 188 -3.33 4.53 8.73
C ALA A 188 -4.47 4.64 7.71
N TYR A 189 -4.27 4.10 6.51
CA TYR A 189 -5.26 4.13 5.42
C TYR A 189 -5.93 2.78 5.17
N ARG A 190 -5.68 1.78 6.03
CA ARG A 190 -6.26 0.42 5.95
C ARG A 190 -6.03 -0.23 4.59
N LEU A 191 -4.89 0.03 3.95
CA LEU A 191 -4.60 -0.46 2.60
C LEU A 191 -4.58 -1.99 2.51
N TYR A 192 -4.32 -2.69 3.62
CA TYR A 192 -4.34 -4.16 3.72
C TYR A 192 -5.71 -4.78 3.36
N GLU A 193 -6.78 -3.98 3.36
CA GLU A 193 -8.10 -4.45 2.91
C GLU A 193 -8.09 -4.75 1.40
N HIS A 194 -7.28 -4.03 0.63
CA HIS A 194 -7.14 -4.25 -0.81
C HIS A 194 -6.38 -5.55 -1.15
N ASP A 195 -5.60 -6.11 -0.22
CA ASP A 195 -4.88 -7.38 -0.44
C ASP A 195 -5.81 -8.58 -0.52
N LYS A 196 -7.03 -8.45 -0.01
CA LYS A 196 -8.10 -9.45 -0.09
C LYS A 196 -9.08 -9.19 -1.23
N ALA A 197 -8.95 -8.06 -1.90
CA ALA A 197 -9.86 -7.68 -2.96
C ALA A 197 -9.67 -8.58 -4.18
N SER A 198 -10.77 -9.13 -4.67
CA SER A 198 -10.80 -9.68 -6.02
C SER A 198 -10.81 -8.52 -7.01
N PRO A 199 -10.21 -8.69 -8.19
CA PRO A 199 -10.42 -7.74 -9.27
C PRO A 199 -11.93 -7.52 -9.44
N ILE A 200 -12.38 -6.28 -9.57
CA ILE A 200 -13.81 -5.97 -9.75
C ILE A 200 -14.26 -6.61 -11.07
N VAL A 201 -14.83 -7.80 -10.97
CA VAL A 201 -15.66 -8.37 -12.04
C VAL A 201 -17.02 -7.71 -11.83
N ARG A 202 -17.48 -6.86 -12.76
CA ARG A 202 -18.87 -6.43 -12.72
C ARG A 202 -19.73 -7.68 -12.87
N HIS A 203 -20.49 -8.05 -11.85
CA HIS A 203 -21.54 -9.04 -11.92
C HIS A 203 -22.57 -8.56 -12.96
N ASP A 204 -22.76 -9.35 -13.99
CA ASP A 204 -23.93 -9.27 -14.85
C ASP A 204 -25.04 -10.05 -14.12
N PRO A 205 -26.08 -9.37 -13.59
CA PRO A 205 -27.14 -10.04 -12.82
C PRO A 205 -27.90 -11.11 -13.64
N ASN A 206 -27.80 -11.08 -14.97
CA ASN A 206 -28.44 -12.09 -15.83
C ASN A 206 -27.59 -13.37 -15.99
N ARG A 207 -26.33 -13.37 -15.56
CA ARG A 207 -25.44 -14.54 -15.62
C ARG A 207 -25.44 -15.39 -14.35
N ASP A 208 -25.83 -14.79 -13.21
CA ASP A 208 -25.84 -15.47 -11.91
C ASP A 208 -26.99 -16.48 -11.76
N LEU A 209 -28.00 -16.41 -12.63
CA LEU A 209 -29.12 -17.38 -12.64
C LEU A 209 -28.77 -18.73 -13.26
N ALA A 210 -27.62 -18.85 -13.93
CA ALA A 210 -27.19 -20.07 -14.62
C ALA A 210 -26.19 -20.93 -13.79
N VAL A 211 -25.69 -20.47 -12.64
CA VAL A 211 -24.62 -21.14 -11.87
C VAL A 211 -25.12 -21.87 -10.63
N THR A 212 -26.42 -21.85 -10.33
CA THR A 212 -26.98 -22.46 -9.11
C THR A 212 -27.32 -23.97 -9.23
N GLN A 213 -26.80 -24.70 -10.22
CA GLN A 213 -26.90 -26.15 -10.21
C GLN A 213 -25.53 -26.84 -10.37
N GLY A 214 -24.93 -27.11 -9.20
CA GLY A 214 -24.16 -28.31 -8.90
C GLY A 214 -22.88 -28.61 -9.68
N ASN A 215 -21.70 -28.25 -9.15
CA ASN A 215 -20.62 -29.23 -8.92
C ASN A 215 -19.42 -28.61 -8.19
N PRO A 216 -18.54 -29.37 -7.47
CA PRO A 216 -17.57 -28.87 -6.54
C PRO A 216 -16.42 -28.12 -7.22
N ILE A 217 -16.00 -27.08 -6.54
CA ILE A 217 -15.03 -26.02 -6.84
C ILE A 217 -13.73 -26.60 -7.40
N ASN A 218 -13.61 -26.62 -8.72
CA ASN A 218 -12.33 -26.58 -9.41
C ASN A 218 -11.91 -25.11 -9.53
N LYS A 219 -10.62 -24.83 -9.31
CA LYS A 219 -10.01 -23.50 -9.52
C LYS A 219 -10.57 -22.88 -10.80
N PRO A 220 -11.01 -21.60 -10.77
CA PRO A 220 -11.51 -20.96 -11.99
C PRO A 220 -10.40 -20.97 -13.04
N ASP A 221 -10.62 -21.67 -14.12
CA ASP A 221 -9.78 -21.61 -15.30
C ASP A 221 -10.09 -20.32 -16.05
N PHE A 222 -9.30 -19.29 -15.76
CA PHE A 222 -9.40 -17.97 -16.38
C PHE A 222 -8.99 -17.97 -17.88
N SER A 223 -8.51 -19.10 -18.42
CA SER A 223 -8.11 -19.20 -19.82
C SER A 223 -9.31 -19.20 -20.80
N ARG A 224 -10.55 -19.30 -20.30
CA ARG A 224 -11.78 -19.42 -21.12
C ARG A 224 -12.70 -18.20 -21.07
N VAL A 225 -12.41 -17.16 -20.31
CA VAL A 225 -13.22 -15.93 -20.29
C VAL A 225 -12.56 -14.90 -21.19
N ASN A 226 -12.96 -14.92 -22.45
CA ASN A 226 -12.46 -14.01 -23.52
C ASN A 226 -13.06 -12.59 -23.43
N VAL A 227 -13.47 -12.12 -22.26
CA VAL A 227 -14.05 -10.78 -22.06
C VAL A 227 -13.00 -9.86 -21.49
N HIS A 228 -12.90 -8.65 -22.08
CA HIS A 228 -12.03 -7.59 -21.56
C HIS A 228 -12.56 -7.08 -20.23
N ARG A 229 -11.65 -6.88 -19.31
CA ARG A 229 -11.97 -6.26 -18.06
C ARG A 229 -12.07 -4.75 -18.22
N ILE A 230 -13.22 -4.17 -17.82
CA ILE A 230 -13.40 -2.72 -17.77
C ILE A 230 -12.70 -2.21 -16.52
N LEU A 231 -11.79 -1.28 -16.72
CA LEU A 231 -11.04 -0.58 -15.69
C LEU A 231 -11.51 0.89 -15.65
N LYS A 232 -11.36 1.56 -14.50
CA LYS A 232 -11.75 2.97 -14.34
C LYS A 232 -10.53 3.80 -13.97
N TYR A 233 -10.41 4.97 -14.61
CA TYR A 233 -9.38 5.95 -14.31
C TYR A 233 -9.93 7.37 -14.48
N ASN A 234 -9.85 8.21 -13.44
CA ASN A 234 -10.35 9.61 -13.47
C ASN A 234 -11.76 9.74 -14.05
N ASP A 235 -12.71 8.93 -13.57
CA ASP A 235 -14.09 8.84 -14.05
C ASP A 235 -14.28 8.37 -15.49
N ASN A 236 -13.19 8.08 -16.21
CA ASN A 236 -13.23 7.40 -17.50
C ASN A 236 -13.03 5.89 -17.34
N PHE A 237 -13.60 5.13 -18.27
CA PHE A 237 -13.45 3.69 -18.33
C PHE A 237 -12.52 3.30 -19.46
N TYR A 238 -11.78 2.20 -19.29
CA TYR A 238 -10.90 1.66 -20.32
C TYR A 238 -10.76 0.15 -20.20
N VAL A 239 -10.27 -0.46 -21.27
CA VAL A 239 -9.83 -1.86 -21.31
C VAL A 239 -8.39 -1.93 -21.78
N VAL A 240 -7.72 -3.04 -21.50
CA VAL A 240 -6.36 -3.31 -22.00
C VAL A 240 -6.47 -4.28 -23.15
N ALA A 241 -6.02 -3.86 -24.32
CA ALA A 241 -6.06 -4.67 -25.55
C ALA A 241 -5.18 -5.90 -25.41
N ARG A 242 -5.63 -7.02 -26.01
CA ARG A 242 -4.93 -8.29 -26.08
C ARG A 242 -4.36 -8.48 -27.48
N GLU A 243 -3.53 -9.47 -27.64
CA GLU A 243 -3.05 -9.85 -28.96
C GLU A 243 -4.23 -10.23 -29.89
N GLY A 244 -4.27 -9.62 -31.06
CA GLY A 244 -5.33 -9.81 -32.03
C GLY A 244 -6.56 -8.91 -31.86
N ASP A 245 -6.60 -8.05 -30.85
CA ASP A 245 -7.70 -7.10 -30.66
C ASP A 245 -7.73 -6.02 -31.73
N THR A 246 -8.95 -5.57 -31.96
CA THR A 246 -9.27 -4.44 -32.84
C THR A 246 -10.30 -3.57 -32.16
N TYR A 247 -10.43 -2.31 -32.63
CA TYR A 247 -11.54 -1.43 -32.17
C TYR A 247 -12.92 -2.04 -32.48
N ALA A 248 -13.02 -2.93 -33.47
CA ALA A 248 -14.26 -3.64 -33.79
C ALA A 248 -14.54 -4.75 -32.78
N SER A 249 -13.55 -5.57 -32.39
CA SER A 249 -13.74 -6.64 -31.41
C SER A 249 -14.07 -6.09 -30.03
N ILE A 250 -13.29 -5.11 -29.56
CA ILE A 250 -13.52 -4.46 -28.26
C ILE A 250 -14.85 -3.69 -28.28
N GLY A 251 -15.14 -2.96 -29.36
CA GLY A 251 -16.37 -2.20 -29.48
C GLY A 251 -17.61 -3.10 -29.45
N LYS A 252 -17.55 -4.27 -30.12
CA LYS A 252 -18.63 -5.28 -30.08
C LYS A 252 -18.84 -5.83 -28.67
N GLU A 253 -17.74 -6.08 -27.96
CA GLU A 253 -17.77 -6.62 -26.60
C GLU A 253 -18.33 -5.60 -25.60
N MET A 254 -17.99 -4.32 -25.76
CA MET A 254 -18.40 -3.21 -24.87
C MET A 254 -19.70 -2.53 -25.28
N ASP A 255 -20.37 -3.01 -26.33
CA ASP A 255 -21.55 -2.37 -26.95
C ASP A 255 -21.31 -0.91 -27.38
N ILE A 256 -20.09 -0.65 -27.87
CA ILE A 256 -19.67 0.67 -28.38
C ILE A 256 -19.36 0.52 -29.87
N ARG A 257 -19.90 1.43 -30.69
CA ARG A 257 -19.56 1.43 -32.13
C ARG A 257 -18.05 1.63 -32.32
N ALA A 258 -17.40 0.73 -33.07
CA ALA A 258 -15.94 0.76 -33.29
C ALA A 258 -15.41 2.13 -33.71
N ARG A 259 -16.14 2.89 -34.54
CA ARG A 259 -15.76 4.25 -34.95
C ARG A 259 -15.76 5.26 -33.78
N HIS A 260 -16.68 5.10 -32.83
CA HIS A 260 -16.73 5.96 -31.65
C HIS A 260 -15.58 5.60 -30.70
N LEU A 261 -15.34 4.32 -30.50
CA LEU A 261 -14.25 3.84 -29.67
C LEU A 261 -12.89 4.29 -30.22
N ALA A 262 -12.66 4.15 -31.54
CA ALA A 262 -11.43 4.60 -32.17
C ALA A 262 -11.26 6.14 -32.07
N LYS A 263 -12.34 6.91 -32.30
CA LYS A 263 -12.33 8.37 -32.17
C LYS A 263 -12.03 8.81 -30.72
N PHE A 264 -12.57 8.11 -29.74
CA PHE A 264 -12.30 8.37 -28.31
C PHE A 264 -10.82 8.18 -27.95
N ASN A 265 -10.12 7.36 -28.73
CA ASN A 265 -8.71 7.05 -28.57
C ASN A 265 -7.81 7.80 -29.57
N ASP A 266 -8.32 8.82 -30.26
CA ASP A 266 -7.60 9.60 -31.29
C ASP A 266 -6.96 8.71 -32.37
N ARG A 267 -7.67 7.64 -32.77
CA ARG A 267 -7.20 6.62 -33.71
C ARG A 267 -8.21 6.39 -34.83
N GLU A 268 -7.71 5.83 -35.91
CA GLU A 268 -8.57 5.32 -36.99
C GLU A 268 -9.13 3.94 -36.62
N VAL A 269 -10.33 3.61 -37.10
CA VAL A 269 -11.00 2.32 -36.82
C VAL A 269 -10.16 1.12 -37.24
N LYS A 270 -9.39 1.26 -38.29
CA LYS A 270 -8.51 0.20 -38.83
C LYS A 270 -7.12 0.15 -38.18
N ALA A 271 -6.83 1.08 -37.23
CA ALA A 271 -5.56 1.06 -36.53
C ALA A 271 -5.37 -0.25 -35.75
N LYS A 272 -4.18 -0.80 -35.85
CA LYS A 272 -3.82 -2.03 -35.10
C LYS A 272 -3.58 -1.67 -33.66
N LEU A 273 -4.20 -2.43 -32.77
CA LEU A 273 -3.94 -2.38 -31.33
C LEU A 273 -2.78 -3.32 -30.98
N LYS A 274 -1.94 -2.89 -30.06
CA LYS A 274 -0.88 -3.73 -29.49
C LYS A 274 -1.38 -4.38 -28.20
N ALA A 275 -0.96 -5.61 -27.94
CA ALA A 275 -1.22 -6.24 -26.66
C ALA A 275 -0.67 -5.36 -25.52
N GLY A 276 -1.50 -5.07 -24.51
CA GLY A 276 -1.18 -4.16 -23.42
C GLY A 276 -1.53 -2.68 -23.67
N GLU A 277 -1.99 -2.31 -24.86
CA GLU A 277 -2.43 -0.95 -25.17
C GLU A 277 -3.75 -0.62 -24.44
N VAL A 278 -3.81 0.59 -23.85
CA VAL A 278 -5.04 1.08 -23.19
C VAL A 278 -6.01 1.57 -24.25
N VAL A 279 -7.24 1.11 -24.19
CA VAL A 279 -8.35 1.53 -25.04
C VAL A 279 -9.43 2.15 -24.17
N TRP A 280 -9.59 3.46 -24.25
CA TRP A 280 -10.62 4.21 -23.52
C TRP A 280 -12.02 3.93 -24.09
N LEU A 281 -12.99 3.78 -23.16
CA LEU A 281 -14.38 3.43 -23.49
C LEU A 281 -15.30 4.64 -23.48
#